data_53de88673407592fbe9a8773387e0243
#
_entry.id   53de88673407592fbe9a8773387e0243
#
_cell.length_a   1.000
_cell.length_b   1.000
_cell.length_c   1.000
_cell.angle_alpha   90.00
_cell.angle_beta   90.00
_cell.angle_gamma   90.00
#
_symmetry.space_group_name_H-M   'P 1'
#
loop_
_entity.id
_entity.type
_entity.pdbx_description
1 polymer ?
#
loop_
_entity_poly.entity_id
_entity_poly.type
_entity_poly.pdbx_seq_one_letter_code
_entity_poly.pdbx_strand_id
1 'polypeptide(L)'
;MTLALLVLIAGTTMASERGTRVDVEEQFAEQRAQILEELGDGETFSEIENADREKVKSALARISTALDQSGGVAQLSEEQKVAVFNDQELVNNILTEAGENSRLVCKRVKKTGSHMSSNQCMTVAARNRARENAQDQLRSTPPRQLLKEGM
;
A
#
# COMPACT_ATOMS: atom_id res chain seq x y z
N MET A 1 24.92 -38.51 -38.73
CA MET A 1 25.35 -37.33 -37.97
C MET A 1 24.15 -36.42 -37.84
N THR A 2 23.40 -36.52 -36.72
CA THR A 2 22.19 -35.74 -36.45
C THR A 2 22.54 -34.67 -35.40
N LEU A 3 22.52 -33.40 -35.84
CA LEU A 3 22.80 -32.24 -35.01
C LEU A 3 21.53 -31.91 -34.21
N ALA A 4 21.55 -32.14 -32.90
CA ALA A 4 20.47 -31.74 -32.00
C ALA A 4 20.65 -30.26 -31.66
N LEU A 5 19.71 -29.42 -32.08
CA LEU A 5 19.65 -27.98 -31.76
C LEU A 5 18.97 -27.81 -30.42
N LEU A 6 19.74 -27.50 -29.37
CA LEU A 6 19.24 -27.18 -28.04
C LEU A 6 18.77 -25.71 -28.06
N VAL A 7 17.45 -25.50 -28.05
CA VAL A 7 16.86 -24.16 -27.88
C VAL A 7 16.79 -23.86 -26.40
N LEU A 8 17.67 -23.00 -25.89
CA LEU A 8 17.59 -22.41 -24.55
C LEU A 8 16.49 -21.34 -24.55
N ILE A 9 15.33 -21.67 -23.96
CA ILE A 9 14.28 -20.69 -23.68
C ILE A 9 14.70 -19.95 -22.41
N ALA A 10 15.29 -18.76 -22.58
CA ALA A 10 15.49 -17.81 -21.48
C ALA A 10 14.12 -17.28 -21.05
N GLY A 11 13.59 -17.84 -19.97
CA GLY A 11 12.40 -17.30 -19.30
C GLY A 11 12.73 -15.92 -18.73
N THR A 12 12.29 -14.87 -19.40
CA THR A 12 12.25 -13.52 -18.82
C THR A 12 11.18 -13.52 -17.72
N THR A 13 11.59 -13.64 -16.44
CA THR A 13 10.73 -13.31 -15.33
C THR A 13 10.49 -11.81 -15.36
N MET A 14 9.38 -11.40 -15.96
CA MET A 14 8.83 -10.06 -15.76
C MET A 14 8.47 -9.98 -14.28
N ALA A 15 9.28 -9.25 -13.49
CA ALA A 15 8.87 -8.75 -12.20
C ALA A 15 7.72 -7.78 -12.49
N SER A 16 6.50 -8.27 -12.34
CA SER A 16 5.30 -7.43 -12.36
C SER A 16 5.42 -6.48 -11.18
N GLU A 17 5.66 -5.21 -11.43
CA GLU A 17 5.32 -4.15 -10.47
C GLU A 17 3.80 -4.19 -10.32
N ARG A 18 3.34 -5.07 -9.44
CA ARG A 18 1.95 -5.16 -9.05
C ARG A 18 1.66 -3.99 -8.12
N GLY A 19 1.39 -2.83 -8.71
CA GLY A 19 0.58 -1.86 -8.02
C GLY A 19 -0.77 -2.52 -7.80
N THR A 20 -1.17 -2.73 -6.56
CA THR A 20 -2.45 -3.31 -6.18
C THR A 20 -3.55 -2.33 -6.59
N ARG A 21 -3.98 -2.46 -7.83
CA ARG A 21 -4.96 -1.57 -8.45
C ARG A 21 -6.13 -2.41 -8.96
N VAL A 22 -7.35 -1.98 -8.65
CA VAL A 22 -8.57 -2.61 -9.16
C VAL A 22 -8.87 -2.06 -10.54
N ASP A 23 -9.15 -2.96 -11.47
CA ASP A 23 -9.73 -2.67 -12.77
C ASP A 23 -10.94 -3.58 -12.98
N VAL A 24 -12.13 -3.00 -13.03
CA VAL A 24 -13.38 -3.76 -13.17
C VAL A 24 -13.57 -4.38 -14.55
N GLU A 25 -12.81 -3.92 -15.56
CA GLU A 25 -12.84 -4.46 -16.92
C GLU A 25 -11.97 -5.71 -17.06
N GLU A 26 -11.02 -5.92 -16.14
CA GLU A 26 -10.10 -7.06 -16.14
C GLU A 26 -10.33 -7.94 -14.91
N GLN A 27 -10.52 -9.22 -15.05
CA GLN A 27 -10.48 -10.28 -14.00
C GLN A 27 -10.75 -9.81 -12.55
N PHE A 28 -11.79 -9.00 -12.35
CA PHE A 28 -12.11 -8.37 -11.06
C PHE A 28 -12.17 -9.36 -9.89
N ALA A 29 -12.70 -10.57 -10.10
CA ALA A 29 -12.82 -11.57 -9.05
C ALA A 29 -11.47 -11.99 -8.47
N GLU A 30 -10.44 -12.12 -9.31
CA GLU A 30 -9.08 -12.48 -8.89
C GLU A 30 -8.40 -11.31 -8.19
N GLN A 31 -8.52 -10.09 -8.73
CA GLN A 31 -8.02 -8.87 -8.10
C GLN A 31 -8.65 -8.66 -6.71
N ARG A 32 -9.97 -8.85 -6.60
CA ARG A 32 -10.70 -8.77 -5.33
C ARG A 32 -10.16 -9.78 -4.31
N ALA A 33 -9.96 -11.04 -4.72
CA ALA A 33 -9.46 -12.08 -3.83
C ALA A 33 -8.05 -11.73 -3.32
N GLN A 34 -7.16 -11.29 -4.20
CA GLN A 34 -5.81 -10.85 -3.86
C GLN A 34 -5.81 -9.66 -2.88
N ILE A 35 -6.61 -8.63 -3.15
CA ILE A 35 -6.72 -7.47 -2.26
C ILE A 35 -7.21 -7.86 -0.86
N LEU A 36 -8.21 -8.75 -0.77
CA LEU A 36 -8.71 -9.21 0.52
C LEU A 36 -7.66 -10.01 1.30
N GLU A 37 -6.81 -10.77 0.63
CA GLU A 37 -5.66 -11.47 1.22
C GLU A 37 -4.62 -10.46 1.73
N GLU A 38 -4.20 -9.49 0.91
CA GLU A 38 -3.24 -8.45 1.25
C GLU A 38 -3.73 -7.51 2.37
N LEU A 39 -5.04 -7.26 2.48
CA LEU A 39 -5.62 -6.53 3.61
C LEU A 39 -5.60 -7.34 4.91
N GLY A 40 -5.49 -8.67 4.81
CA GLY A 40 -5.46 -9.59 5.95
C GLY A 40 -4.07 -9.99 6.40
N ASP A 41 -3.03 -9.83 5.57
CA ASP A 41 -1.65 -10.28 5.84
C ASP A 41 -0.93 -9.46 6.94
N GLY A 42 -1.38 -8.22 7.19
CA GLY A 42 -0.78 -7.31 8.16
C GLY A 42 0.57 -6.73 7.74
N GLU A 43 1.04 -7.01 6.52
CA GLU A 43 2.33 -6.59 5.99
C GLU A 43 2.17 -5.58 4.86
N THR A 44 1.43 -5.92 3.80
CA THR A 44 1.30 -5.13 2.57
C THR A 44 0.70 -3.75 2.84
N PHE A 45 -0.38 -3.71 3.62
CA PHE A 45 -1.06 -2.48 4.05
C PHE A 45 -0.99 -2.31 5.57
N SER A 46 0.20 -2.47 6.17
CA SER A 46 0.40 -2.43 7.62
C SER A 46 -0.04 -1.12 8.28
N GLU A 47 -0.07 -0.03 7.53
CA GLU A 47 -0.46 1.32 8.01
C GLU A 47 -1.89 1.73 7.62
N ILE A 48 -2.69 0.82 7.04
CA ILE A 48 -4.08 1.10 6.69
C ILE A 48 -4.93 1.24 7.96
N GLU A 49 -5.74 2.29 8.04
CA GLU A 49 -6.69 2.45 9.14
C GLU A 49 -7.84 1.44 9.05
N ASN A 50 -8.37 1.00 10.19
CA ASN A 50 -9.48 0.05 10.21
C ASN A 50 -10.72 0.58 9.47
N ALA A 51 -11.00 1.88 9.57
CA ALA A 51 -12.10 2.51 8.87
C ALA A 51 -11.94 2.41 7.34
N ASP A 52 -10.74 2.62 6.84
CA ASP A 52 -10.44 2.56 5.39
C ASP A 52 -10.42 1.12 4.89
N ARG A 53 -9.93 0.18 5.69
CA ARG A 53 -10.02 -1.26 5.40
C ARG A 53 -11.48 -1.69 5.21
N GLU A 54 -12.40 -1.26 6.07
CA GLU A 54 -13.82 -1.58 5.94
C GLU A 54 -14.49 -0.85 4.75
N LYS A 55 -14.06 0.37 4.42
CA LYS A 55 -14.52 1.06 3.19
C LYS A 55 -14.12 0.28 1.95
N VAL A 56 -12.87 -0.18 1.85
CA VAL A 56 -12.37 -0.99 0.73
C VAL A 56 -13.18 -2.27 0.60
N LYS A 57 -13.35 -3.04 1.68
CA LYS A 57 -14.14 -4.29 1.65
C LYS A 57 -15.58 -4.05 1.20
N SER A 58 -16.21 -2.98 1.70
CA SER A 58 -17.58 -2.63 1.35
C SER A 58 -17.71 -2.21 -0.12
N ALA A 59 -16.76 -1.43 -0.64
CA ALA A 59 -16.72 -1.02 -2.04
C ALA A 59 -16.52 -2.23 -2.97
N LEU A 60 -15.56 -3.11 -2.66
CA LEU A 60 -15.34 -4.35 -3.41
C LEU A 60 -16.58 -5.27 -3.42
N ALA A 61 -17.32 -5.33 -2.31
CA ALA A 61 -18.56 -6.10 -2.24
C ALA A 61 -19.66 -5.50 -3.11
N ARG A 62 -19.82 -4.16 -3.12
CA ARG A 62 -20.80 -3.49 -3.99
C ARG A 62 -20.48 -3.69 -5.47
N ILE A 63 -19.21 -3.55 -5.87
CA ILE A 63 -18.76 -3.82 -7.25
C ILE A 63 -19.10 -5.27 -7.63
N SER A 64 -18.72 -6.24 -6.79
CA SER A 64 -19.02 -7.66 -7.04
C SER A 64 -20.52 -7.90 -7.26
N THR A 65 -21.35 -7.34 -6.36
CA THR A 65 -22.80 -7.49 -6.45
C THR A 65 -23.37 -6.89 -7.75
N ALA A 66 -22.89 -5.70 -8.14
CA ALA A 66 -23.35 -5.06 -9.37
C ALA A 66 -22.96 -5.86 -10.62
N LEU A 67 -21.72 -6.36 -10.68
CA LEU A 67 -21.24 -7.19 -11.80
C LEU A 67 -21.98 -8.53 -11.89
N ASP A 68 -22.21 -9.20 -10.76
CA ASP A 68 -22.92 -10.49 -10.69
C ASP A 68 -24.37 -10.35 -11.13
N GLN A 69 -25.05 -9.26 -10.74
CA GLN A 69 -26.45 -8.99 -11.11
C GLN A 69 -26.63 -8.63 -12.57
N SER A 70 -25.68 -7.91 -13.15
CA SER A 70 -25.75 -7.47 -14.55
C SER A 70 -25.21 -8.50 -15.55
N GLY A 71 -24.35 -9.42 -15.08
CA GLY A 71 -23.61 -10.35 -15.94
C GLY A 71 -22.34 -9.74 -16.55
N GLY A 72 -21.80 -8.68 -15.93
CA GLY A 72 -20.55 -8.03 -16.30
C GLY A 72 -20.68 -6.54 -16.60
N VAL A 73 -19.53 -5.86 -16.78
CA VAL A 73 -19.45 -4.41 -16.96
C VAL A 73 -20.25 -3.89 -18.15
N ALA A 74 -20.25 -4.64 -19.27
CA ALA A 74 -20.93 -4.25 -20.51
C ALA A 74 -22.45 -4.15 -20.35
N GLN A 75 -23.05 -4.88 -19.42
CA GLN A 75 -24.49 -4.97 -19.17
C GLN A 75 -24.98 -4.01 -18.07
N LEU A 76 -24.05 -3.29 -17.41
CA LEU A 76 -24.41 -2.29 -16.42
C LEU A 76 -25.17 -1.11 -17.06
N SER A 77 -26.21 -0.62 -16.36
CA SER A 77 -26.81 0.68 -16.71
C SER A 77 -25.81 1.83 -16.50
N GLU A 78 -26.05 2.97 -17.09
CA GLU A 78 -25.15 4.13 -16.94
C GLU A 78 -25.00 4.56 -15.47
N GLU A 79 -26.08 4.49 -14.68
CA GLU A 79 -26.04 4.78 -13.24
C GLU A 79 -25.19 3.76 -12.49
N GLN A 80 -25.32 2.46 -12.82
CA GLN A 80 -24.52 1.41 -12.22
C GLN A 80 -23.03 1.53 -12.61
N LYS A 81 -22.73 1.88 -13.86
CA LYS A 81 -21.34 2.15 -14.28
C LYS A 81 -20.72 3.25 -13.45
N VAL A 82 -21.39 4.39 -13.29
CA VAL A 82 -20.89 5.49 -12.47
C VAL A 82 -20.65 5.05 -11.03
N ALA A 83 -21.57 4.28 -10.44
CA ALA A 83 -21.39 3.79 -9.07
C ALA A 83 -20.19 2.82 -8.95
N VAL A 84 -20.05 1.89 -9.89
CA VAL A 84 -18.94 0.91 -9.92
C VAL A 84 -17.60 1.61 -10.11
N PHE A 85 -17.49 2.58 -11.03
CA PHE A 85 -16.24 3.31 -11.23
C PHE A 85 -15.90 4.23 -10.05
N ASN A 86 -16.89 4.83 -9.38
CA ASN A 86 -16.64 5.58 -8.15
C ASN A 86 -16.12 4.68 -7.03
N ASP A 87 -16.67 3.48 -6.87
CA ASP A 87 -16.19 2.51 -5.90
C ASP A 87 -14.79 2.02 -6.25
N GLN A 88 -14.49 1.78 -7.53
CA GLN A 88 -13.15 1.43 -8.01
C GLN A 88 -12.13 2.53 -7.65
N GLU A 89 -12.43 3.78 -7.95
CA GLU A 89 -11.56 4.91 -7.63
C GLU A 89 -11.36 5.06 -6.11
N LEU A 90 -12.43 4.88 -5.31
CA LEU A 90 -12.32 4.88 -3.86
C LEU A 90 -11.34 3.81 -3.37
N VAL A 91 -11.47 2.58 -3.87
CA VAL A 91 -10.56 1.47 -3.52
C VAL A 91 -9.13 1.80 -3.93
N ASN A 92 -8.91 2.24 -5.17
CA ASN A 92 -7.59 2.54 -5.70
C ASN A 92 -6.89 3.66 -4.94
N ASN A 93 -7.61 4.71 -4.56
CA ASN A 93 -7.06 5.82 -3.79
C ASN A 93 -6.63 5.37 -2.38
N ILE A 94 -7.49 4.65 -1.67
CA ILE A 94 -7.18 4.14 -0.32
C ILE A 94 -5.98 3.18 -0.36
N LEU A 95 -5.96 2.23 -1.30
CA LEU A 95 -4.88 1.24 -1.38
C LEU A 95 -3.55 1.89 -1.79
N THR A 96 -3.57 2.87 -2.69
CA THR A 96 -2.37 3.62 -3.08
C THR A 96 -1.78 4.36 -1.88
N GLU A 97 -2.60 5.08 -1.12
CA GLU A 97 -2.16 5.80 0.07
C GLU A 97 -1.65 4.84 1.15
N ALA A 98 -2.39 3.76 1.41
CA ALA A 98 -2.00 2.75 2.39
C ALA A 98 -0.68 2.05 2.01
N GLY A 99 -0.49 1.73 0.73
CA GLY A 99 0.74 1.14 0.21
C GLY A 99 1.95 2.08 0.38
N GLU A 100 1.82 3.35 0.02
CA GLU A 100 2.88 4.34 0.23
C GLU A 100 3.20 4.54 1.72
N ASN A 101 2.19 4.60 2.58
CA ASN A 101 2.36 4.74 4.02
C ASN A 101 3.02 3.51 4.66
N SER A 102 2.73 2.31 4.15
CA SER A 102 3.28 1.03 4.62
C SER A 102 4.68 0.73 4.09
N ARG A 103 5.15 1.47 3.08
CA ARG A 103 6.47 1.27 2.47
C ARG A 103 7.58 1.45 3.50
N LEU A 104 8.47 0.45 3.60
CA LEU A 104 9.60 0.47 4.51
C LEU A 104 10.74 1.35 3.99
N VAL A 105 11.23 2.24 4.83
CA VAL A 105 12.43 3.06 4.59
C VAL A 105 13.50 2.71 5.60
N CYS A 106 14.61 2.14 5.12
CA CYS A 106 15.75 1.76 5.95
C CYS A 106 16.84 2.85 5.91
N LYS A 107 17.36 3.25 7.07
CA LYS A 107 18.49 4.14 7.20
C LYS A 107 19.57 3.52 8.07
N ARG A 108 20.82 3.75 7.68
CA ARG A 108 21.98 3.43 8.49
C ARG A 108 22.19 4.55 9.52
N VAL A 109 22.07 4.20 10.80
CA VAL A 109 22.22 5.13 11.92
C VAL A 109 23.43 4.76 12.77
N LYS A 110 24.11 5.77 13.31
CA LYS A 110 25.16 5.60 14.32
C LYS A 110 24.67 6.23 15.62
N LYS A 111 24.77 5.48 16.71
CA LYS A 111 24.52 6.06 18.04
C LYS A 111 25.67 6.99 18.42
N THR A 112 25.38 8.12 19.05
CA THR A 112 26.38 9.04 19.57
C THR A 112 27.34 8.30 20.50
N GLY A 113 28.66 8.47 20.28
CA GLY A 113 29.70 7.77 21.04
C GLY A 113 29.99 6.31 20.62
N SER A 114 29.36 5.80 19.55
CA SER A 114 29.61 4.46 19.03
C SER A 114 30.18 4.50 17.61
N HIS A 115 31.19 3.66 17.34
CA HIS A 115 31.70 3.43 15.99
C HIS A 115 30.83 2.46 15.18
N MET A 116 29.96 1.71 15.86
CA MET A 116 29.08 0.74 15.20
C MET A 116 27.85 1.41 14.61
N SER A 117 27.51 1.06 13.38
CA SER A 117 26.29 1.49 12.73
C SER A 117 25.30 0.34 12.68
N SER A 118 24.01 0.64 12.82
CA SER A 118 22.90 -0.30 12.66
C SER A 118 21.96 0.19 11.56
N ASN A 119 21.28 -0.75 10.88
CA ASN A 119 20.20 -0.40 9.98
C ASN A 119 18.91 -0.30 10.78
N GLN A 120 18.22 0.82 10.63
CA GLN A 120 16.92 1.08 11.22
C GLN A 120 15.89 1.23 10.11
N CYS A 121 14.91 0.31 10.06
CA CYS A 121 13.81 0.34 9.11
C CYS A 121 12.52 0.73 9.81
N MET A 122 11.75 1.59 9.20
CA MET A 122 10.41 1.97 9.64
C MET A 122 9.56 2.32 8.43
N THR A 123 8.23 2.26 8.58
CA THR A 123 7.30 2.66 7.54
C THR A 123 7.39 4.16 7.28
N VAL A 124 6.92 4.60 6.10
CA VAL A 124 6.82 6.04 5.77
C VAL A 124 5.94 6.74 6.81
N ALA A 125 4.78 6.16 7.15
CA ALA A 125 3.88 6.72 8.13
C ALA A 125 4.52 6.81 9.54
N ALA A 126 5.17 5.75 10.02
CA ALA A 126 5.87 5.77 11.31
C ALA A 126 6.96 6.85 11.36
N ARG A 127 7.67 7.03 10.25
CA ARG A 127 8.70 8.08 10.14
C ARG A 127 8.11 9.49 10.17
N ASN A 128 6.97 9.70 9.53
CA ASN A 128 6.28 10.99 9.54
C ASN A 128 5.76 11.30 10.96
N ARG A 129 5.10 10.34 11.62
CA ARG A 129 4.66 10.48 13.02
C ARG A 129 5.83 10.80 13.97
N ALA A 130 6.97 10.14 13.81
CA ALA A 130 8.15 10.41 14.62
C ALA A 130 8.67 11.84 14.42
N ARG A 131 8.62 12.36 13.18
CA ARG A 131 9.03 13.74 12.87
C ARG A 131 8.08 14.76 13.48
N GLU A 132 6.77 14.56 13.33
CA GLU A 132 5.73 15.42 13.90
C GLU A 132 5.85 15.49 15.42
N ASN A 133 5.95 14.34 16.09
CA ASN A 133 6.14 14.26 17.53
C ASN A 133 7.40 15.03 17.99
N ALA A 134 8.51 14.91 17.27
CA ALA A 134 9.73 15.65 17.59
C ALA A 134 9.56 17.18 17.41
N GLN A 135 8.84 17.61 16.38
CA GLN A 135 8.53 19.01 16.15
C GLN A 135 7.62 19.59 17.25
N ASP A 136 6.62 18.84 17.66
CA ASP A 136 5.70 19.25 18.71
C ASP A 136 6.39 19.34 20.08
N GLN A 137 7.28 18.40 20.39
CA GLN A 137 8.12 18.48 21.57
C GLN A 137 8.99 19.76 21.58
N LEU A 138 9.60 20.12 20.45
CA LEU A 138 10.38 21.36 20.34
C LEU A 138 9.52 22.62 20.51
N ARG A 139 8.30 22.62 19.98
CA ARG A 139 7.36 23.74 20.12
C ARG A 139 6.83 23.90 21.55
N SER A 140 6.60 22.77 22.24
CA SER A 140 6.06 22.77 23.60
C SER A 140 7.11 23.01 24.69
N THR A 141 8.41 22.87 24.37
CA THR A 141 9.50 23.09 25.33
C THR A 141 9.83 24.58 25.40
N PRO A 142 9.64 25.26 26.56
CA PRO A 142 9.96 26.70 26.68
C PRO A 142 11.44 26.92 26.54
N PRO A 143 11.89 28.04 25.91
CA PRO A 143 13.30 28.31 25.57
C PRO A 143 14.27 28.26 26.76
N ARG A 144 13.79 28.48 27.99
CA ARG A 144 14.61 28.44 29.22
C ARG A 144 15.07 27.05 29.63
N GLN A 145 14.42 25.98 29.19
CA GLN A 145 14.81 24.63 29.55
C GLN A 145 15.90 24.08 28.62
N LEU A 146 15.94 24.52 27.38
CA LEU A 146 16.95 24.10 26.41
C LEU A 146 18.38 24.62 26.78
N LEU A 147 18.48 25.69 27.57
CA LEU A 147 19.75 26.26 28.01
C LEU A 147 20.31 25.64 29.31
N LYS A 148 19.49 24.85 30.06
CA LYS A 148 19.93 24.23 31.32
C LYS A 148 20.52 22.83 31.18
N GLU A 149 20.26 22.13 30.06
CA GLU A 149 20.80 20.80 29.82
C GLU A 149 22.15 20.79 29.08
N GLY A 150 22.70 21.97 28.73
CA GLY A 150 23.95 22.13 27.99
C GLY A 150 25.14 22.60 28.81
N MET A 151 25.07 22.62 30.15
CA MET A 151 26.22 22.93 31.02
C MET A 151 26.62 21.75 31.88
#